data_682d36b7942761b6b4b06dd526d7a734
#
_entry.id   682d36b7942761b6b4b06dd526d7a734
#
_cell.length_a   1.000
_cell.length_b   1.000
_cell.length_c   1.000
_cell.angle_alpha   90.00
_cell.angle_beta   90.00
_cell.angle_gamma   90.00
#
_symmetry.space_group_name_H-M   'P 1'
#
loop_
_entity.id
_entity.type
_entity.pdbx_description
1 polymer ?
#
loop_
_entity_poly.entity_id
_entity_poly.type
_entity_poly.pdbx_seq_one_letter_code
_entity_poly.pdbx_strand_id
1 'polypeptide(L)'
;MRANPAQRRWKTTPVLGGMARSAWDLVAEVPMSNVNSTAAALALAEDWCRPGAYAGTALACERREVLDWAQARIDELIGLAEAKEHFRVWRTALEAGRYGVEPGGAVRENHLVFLGAPGTAKKTFARVMGEVLFGWGMITRPEVTVVSAADIAVDGPSGSASSRMQQVCARARGGVLFIDEAYQLAPDTDDDPCGGIEAIYALLTCMAAYRDELVVILAGYARPMRDFLTVHAGLAARFPFTVTFASYTPADMVGIGRRFAAKERLVVHDAAWDLLGEEVIRLQSIPHGNGTLLDAAGNAHYVHEVIGACQRARVRRLHRRAPNRRDLRQLVRTDPRVLQVNATDMGRAITASRPATAISAYQRLFPNTQTQETPTPSETG
;
A
#
# COMPACT_ATOMS: atom_id res chain seq x y z
N MET A 1 -9.86 15.08 -29.95
CA MET A 1 -9.39 14.36 -28.77
C MET A 1 -9.98 12.96 -28.77
N ARG A 2 -9.21 11.95 -29.16
CA ARG A 2 -9.65 10.55 -29.17
C ARG A 2 -9.16 9.90 -27.87
N ALA A 3 -10.08 9.37 -27.07
CA ALA A 3 -9.77 8.72 -25.81
C ALA A 3 -8.96 7.43 -26.04
N ASN A 4 -7.98 7.18 -25.18
CA ASN A 4 -7.10 6.03 -25.19
C ASN A 4 -7.92 4.71 -25.17
N PRO A 5 -7.64 3.73 -26.04
CA PRO A 5 -8.32 2.43 -26.08
C PRO A 5 -8.34 1.69 -24.74
N ALA A 6 -7.30 1.80 -23.93
CA ALA A 6 -7.26 1.22 -22.58
C ALA A 6 -8.36 1.77 -21.67
N GLN A 7 -8.69 3.07 -21.78
CA GLN A 7 -9.77 3.68 -20.99
C GLN A 7 -11.17 3.23 -21.42
N ARG A 8 -11.36 2.82 -22.68
CA ARG A 8 -12.67 2.37 -23.19
C ARG A 8 -13.06 0.99 -22.68
N ARG A 9 -12.10 0.11 -22.44
CA ARG A 9 -12.39 -1.28 -21.99
C ARG A 9 -12.88 -1.33 -20.54
N TRP A 10 -12.48 -0.39 -19.71
CA TRP A 10 -12.91 -0.29 -18.31
C TRP A 10 -14.30 0.33 -18.10
N LYS A 11 -14.89 0.92 -19.17
CA LYS A 11 -16.20 1.58 -19.08
C LYS A 11 -17.39 0.69 -19.49
N THR A 12 -17.17 -0.52 -19.97
CA THR A 12 -18.23 -1.38 -20.54
C THR A 12 -18.55 -2.63 -19.75
N THR A 13 -18.19 -2.74 -18.48
CA THR A 13 -18.73 -3.78 -17.60
C THR A 13 -19.98 -3.24 -16.90
N PRO A 14 -21.17 -3.86 -17.10
CA PRO A 14 -22.39 -3.36 -16.50
C PRO A 14 -22.51 -3.80 -15.04
N VAL A 15 -22.78 -2.82 -14.20
CA VAL A 15 -23.60 -2.88 -13.00
C VAL A 15 -23.21 -3.89 -11.92
N LEU A 16 -22.56 -3.39 -10.89
CA LEU A 16 -22.94 -3.69 -9.51
C LEU A 16 -22.84 -2.39 -8.70
N GLY A 17 -23.95 -2.11 -8.01
CA GLY A 17 -24.24 -0.84 -7.39
C GLY A 17 -23.24 -0.35 -6.34
N GLY A 18 -23.15 0.96 -6.29
CA GLY A 18 -22.95 1.76 -5.10
C GLY A 18 -21.88 1.31 -4.13
N MET A 19 -20.58 1.40 -4.50
CA MET A 19 -19.50 1.46 -3.51
C MET A 19 -18.59 2.63 -3.84
N ALA A 20 -18.24 3.34 -2.77
CA ALA A 20 -17.42 4.53 -2.78
C ALA A 20 -16.21 4.41 -3.72
N ARG A 21 -16.02 5.40 -4.58
CA ARG A 21 -14.86 5.55 -5.44
C ARG A 21 -13.59 5.32 -4.62
N SER A 22 -12.83 4.29 -4.98
CA SER A 22 -11.56 4.00 -4.32
C SER A 22 -10.57 5.14 -4.59
N ALA A 23 -9.63 5.33 -3.70
CA ALA A 23 -8.57 6.35 -3.84
C ALA A 23 -7.76 6.24 -5.15
N TRP A 24 -8.01 5.21 -5.95
CA TRP A 24 -7.38 4.90 -7.24
C TRP A 24 -8.00 5.65 -8.42
N ASP A 25 -9.30 5.96 -8.39
CA ASP A 25 -9.96 6.70 -9.49
C ASP A 25 -9.46 8.14 -9.61
N LEU A 26 -8.85 8.67 -8.56
CA LEU A 26 -8.31 10.03 -8.49
C LEU A 26 -6.85 10.18 -8.96
N VAL A 27 -6.13 9.07 -9.15
CA VAL A 27 -4.73 9.10 -9.61
C VAL A 27 -4.63 8.95 -11.13
N ALA A 28 -5.71 8.59 -11.81
CA ALA A 28 -5.76 8.39 -13.26
C ALA A 28 -5.81 9.69 -14.11
N GLU A 29 -5.86 10.86 -13.48
CA GLU A 29 -5.92 12.16 -14.18
C GLU A 29 -4.58 12.91 -14.21
N VAL A 30 -3.45 12.23 -14.43
CA VAL A 30 -2.20 12.91 -14.81
C VAL A 30 -2.09 12.88 -16.33
N PRO A 31 -1.98 14.04 -17.03
CA PRO A 31 -1.91 14.06 -18.48
C PRO A 31 -0.59 13.45 -18.95
N MET A 32 -0.69 12.38 -19.73
CA MET A 32 0.41 11.80 -20.49
C MET A 32 0.75 12.75 -21.65
N SER A 33 1.66 13.67 -21.43
CA SER A 33 2.26 14.45 -22.50
C SER A 33 3.55 13.75 -22.96
N ASN A 34 3.56 13.40 -24.26
CA ASN A 34 4.66 12.91 -25.08
C ASN A 34 5.00 11.41 -25.01
N VAL A 35 4.27 10.64 -25.81
CA VAL A 35 4.88 9.49 -26.50
C VAL A 35 4.59 9.66 -27.99
N ASN A 36 5.65 9.86 -28.78
CA ASN A 36 5.60 9.82 -30.23
C ASN A 36 5.22 8.41 -30.72
N SER A 37 3.93 8.13 -30.78
CA SER A 37 3.36 6.83 -31.18
C SER A 37 2.75 6.82 -32.57
N THR A 38 2.91 7.89 -33.36
CA THR A 38 2.32 7.97 -34.69
C THR A 38 2.98 7.05 -35.73
N ALA A 39 4.28 6.80 -35.63
CA ALA A 39 4.99 5.91 -36.54
C ALA A 39 4.68 4.43 -36.30
N ALA A 40 4.53 4.00 -35.04
CA ALA A 40 4.18 2.64 -34.68
C ALA A 40 2.70 2.32 -35.00
N ALA A 41 1.82 3.32 -34.86
CA ALA A 41 0.40 3.17 -35.21
C ALA A 41 0.18 3.09 -36.74
N LEU A 42 1.00 3.75 -37.56
CA LEU A 42 0.93 3.70 -39.02
C LEU A 42 1.52 2.40 -39.58
N ALA A 43 2.61 1.87 -38.99
CA ALA A 43 3.16 0.56 -39.40
C ALA A 43 2.21 -0.61 -39.05
N LEU A 44 1.35 -0.46 -38.04
CA LEU A 44 0.30 -1.43 -37.69
C LEU A 44 -0.93 -1.35 -38.62
N ALA A 45 -1.15 -0.23 -39.29
CA ALA A 45 -2.33 -0.04 -40.15
C ALA A 45 -2.21 -0.78 -41.49
N GLU A 46 -1.01 -1.08 -41.98
CA GLU A 46 -0.82 -1.77 -43.28
C GLU A 46 -0.94 -3.29 -43.20
N ASP A 47 -0.89 -3.87 -42.01
CA ASP A 47 -0.95 -5.33 -41.80
C ASP A 47 -2.37 -5.86 -41.44
N TRP A 48 -3.39 -5.02 -41.49
CA TRP A 48 -4.77 -5.31 -41.03
C TRP A 48 -5.55 -6.34 -41.85
N CYS A 49 -4.95 -6.92 -42.86
CA CYS A 49 -5.68 -7.82 -43.80
C CYS A 49 -5.47 -9.34 -43.60
N ARG A 50 -4.77 -9.80 -42.57
CA ARG A 50 -4.56 -11.23 -42.29
C ARG A 50 -5.32 -11.72 -41.06
N PRO A 51 -6.40 -12.53 -41.18
CA PRO A 51 -7.09 -13.08 -40.00
C PRO A 51 -6.16 -14.02 -39.23
N GLY A 52 -6.00 -13.80 -37.94
CA GLY A 52 -5.23 -14.66 -37.03
C GLY A 52 -3.89 -14.11 -36.50
N ALA A 53 -3.16 -13.30 -37.27
CA ALA A 53 -1.88 -12.68 -36.81
C ALA A 53 -2.13 -11.52 -35.85
N TYR A 54 -3.27 -10.90 -35.90
CA TYR A 54 -3.62 -9.66 -35.22
C TYR A 54 -3.91 -9.79 -33.74
N ALA A 55 -4.59 -10.86 -33.36
CA ALA A 55 -4.93 -11.07 -31.95
C ALA A 55 -3.67 -11.20 -31.09
N GLY A 56 -2.61 -11.84 -31.62
CA GLY A 56 -1.33 -11.99 -30.93
C GLY A 56 -0.55 -10.69 -30.81
N THR A 57 -0.49 -9.88 -31.88
CA THR A 57 0.25 -8.61 -31.87
C THR A 57 -0.47 -7.52 -31.09
N ALA A 58 -1.76 -7.37 -31.24
CA ALA A 58 -2.56 -6.42 -30.45
C ALA A 58 -2.48 -6.76 -28.95
N LEU A 59 -2.61 -8.03 -28.58
CA LEU A 59 -2.50 -8.49 -27.21
C LEU A 59 -1.06 -8.29 -26.66
N ALA A 60 -0.02 -8.44 -27.48
CA ALA A 60 1.36 -8.18 -27.10
C ALA A 60 1.63 -6.69 -26.87
N CYS A 61 1.06 -5.80 -27.70
CA CYS A 61 1.15 -4.36 -27.51
C CYS A 61 0.42 -3.91 -26.22
N GLU A 62 -0.82 -4.38 -26.01
CA GLU A 62 -1.58 -4.10 -24.79
C GLU A 62 -0.82 -4.58 -23.53
N ARG A 63 -0.21 -5.75 -23.59
CA ARG A 63 0.61 -6.29 -22.48
C ARG A 63 1.84 -5.43 -22.20
N ARG A 64 2.51 -4.96 -23.24
CA ARG A 64 3.69 -4.08 -23.05
C ARG A 64 3.28 -2.75 -22.44
N GLU A 65 2.20 -2.14 -22.88
CA GLU A 65 1.66 -0.91 -22.29
C GLU A 65 1.32 -1.08 -20.81
N VAL A 66 0.71 -2.21 -20.43
CA VAL A 66 0.41 -2.53 -19.02
C VAL A 66 1.70 -2.68 -18.21
N LEU A 67 2.71 -3.33 -18.76
CA LEU A 67 3.99 -3.53 -18.07
C LEU A 67 4.74 -2.19 -17.88
N ASP A 68 4.77 -1.34 -18.89
CA ASP A 68 5.42 -0.02 -18.82
C ASP A 68 4.68 0.89 -17.84
N TRP A 69 3.34 0.85 -17.86
CA TRP A 69 2.51 1.56 -16.89
C TRP A 69 2.76 1.06 -15.45
N ALA A 70 2.81 -0.25 -15.25
CA ALA A 70 3.05 -0.83 -13.93
C ALA A 70 4.45 -0.51 -13.41
N GLN A 71 5.47 -0.51 -14.29
CA GLN A 71 6.83 -0.10 -13.94
C GLN A 71 6.85 1.37 -13.50
N ALA A 72 6.21 2.26 -14.26
CA ALA A 72 6.12 3.67 -13.91
C ALA A 72 5.45 3.87 -12.53
N ARG A 73 4.41 3.08 -12.23
CA ARG A 73 3.72 3.12 -10.92
C ARG A 73 4.62 2.66 -9.77
N ILE A 74 5.43 1.63 -9.97
CA ILE A 74 6.42 1.18 -8.98
C ILE A 74 7.49 2.27 -8.77
N ASP A 75 7.98 2.88 -9.85
CA ASP A 75 9.02 3.90 -9.78
C ASP A 75 8.53 5.19 -9.09
N GLU A 76 7.25 5.54 -9.25
CA GLU A 76 6.61 6.65 -8.56
C GLU A 76 6.46 6.46 -7.04
N LEU A 77 6.53 5.24 -6.52
CA LEU A 77 6.46 5.03 -5.07
C LEU A 77 7.66 5.67 -4.39
N ILE A 78 7.41 6.44 -3.33
CA ILE A 78 8.48 7.11 -2.57
C ILE A 78 9.24 6.05 -1.77
N GLY A 79 10.57 6.13 -1.75
CA GLY A 79 11.44 5.19 -1.06
C GLY A 79 11.40 3.78 -1.66
N LEU A 80 11.39 2.75 -0.81
CA LEU A 80 11.24 1.33 -1.17
C LEU A 80 12.32 0.82 -2.13
N ALA A 81 13.56 1.30 -2.02
CA ALA A 81 14.64 0.96 -2.96
C ALA A 81 14.86 -0.55 -3.06
N GLU A 82 14.88 -1.27 -1.92
CA GLU A 82 15.06 -2.72 -1.86
C GLU A 82 13.88 -3.46 -2.53
N ALA A 83 12.65 -3.07 -2.23
CA ALA A 83 11.47 -3.69 -2.85
C ALA A 83 11.42 -3.45 -4.36
N LYS A 84 11.82 -2.28 -4.83
CA LYS A 84 11.93 -1.96 -6.26
C LYS A 84 12.99 -2.81 -6.94
N GLU A 85 14.12 -3.04 -6.30
CA GLU A 85 15.19 -3.90 -6.83
C GLU A 85 14.75 -5.36 -6.89
N HIS A 86 14.15 -5.90 -5.83
CA HIS A 86 13.58 -7.24 -5.83
C HIS A 86 12.53 -7.40 -6.94
N PHE A 87 11.72 -6.38 -7.19
CA PHE A 87 10.75 -6.39 -8.28
C PHE A 87 11.43 -6.46 -9.66
N ARG A 88 12.51 -5.69 -9.88
CA ARG A 88 13.26 -5.74 -11.15
C ARG A 88 13.87 -7.11 -11.39
N VAL A 89 14.50 -7.71 -10.35
CA VAL A 89 15.07 -9.06 -10.42
C VAL A 89 14.00 -10.09 -10.72
N TRP A 90 12.88 -10.04 -10.00
CA TRP A 90 11.73 -10.92 -10.23
C TRP A 90 11.18 -10.77 -11.66
N ARG A 91 10.99 -9.55 -12.14
CA ARG A 91 10.55 -9.26 -13.50
C ARG A 91 11.51 -9.87 -14.54
N THR A 92 12.83 -9.67 -14.35
CA THR A 92 13.84 -10.23 -15.25
C THR A 92 13.82 -11.76 -15.26
N ALA A 93 13.64 -12.39 -14.10
CA ALA A 93 13.54 -13.85 -14.02
C ALA A 93 12.32 -14.38 -14.79
N LEU A 94 11.17 -13.70 -14.68
CA LEU A 94 9.98 -14.06 -15.44
C LEU A 94 10.16 -13.84 -16.95
N GLU A 95 10.79 -12.76 -17.37
CA GLU A 95 11.12 -12.50 -18.78
C GLU A 95 12.08 -13.58 -19.32
N ALA A 96 13.12 -13.94 -18.59
CA ALA A 96 14.08 -14.99 -18.98
C ALA A 96 13.41 -16.36 -19.14
N GLY A 97 12.51 -16.74 -18.22
CA GLY A 97 11.75 -17.98 -18.31
C GLY A 97 10.91 -18.09 -19.60
N ARG A 98 10.42 -16.95 -20.13
CA ARG A 98 9.66 -16.91 -21.42
C ARG A 98 10.54 -17.17 -22.65
N TYR A 99 11.84 -16.89 -22.59
CA TYR A 99 12.78 -17.12 -23.68
C TYR A 99 13.44 -18.52 -23.61
N GLY A 100 12.98 -19.40 -22.72
CA GLY A 100 13.53 -20.75 -22.57
C GLY A 100 14.93 -20.78 -21.97
N VAL A 101 15.40 -19.67 -21.43
CA VAL A 101 16.66 -19.62 -20.67
C VAL A 101 16.35 -20.08 -19.26
N GLU A 102 16.16 -21.37 -19.09
CA GLU A 102 15.95 -21.96 -17.77
C GLU A 102 17.27 -22.19 -17.03
N PRO A 103 17.39 -21.67 -15.81
CA PRO A 103 18.17 -22.38 -14.80
C PRO A 103 17.22 -23.44 -14.22
N GLY A 104 17.37 -24.67 -14.70
CA GLY A 104 16.85 -25.93 -14.16
C GLY A 104 15.60 -25.89 -13.28
N GLY A 105 14.41 -26.09 -13.85
CA GLY A 105 13.21 -26.36 -13.08
C GLY A 105 12.20 -25.22 -13.10
N ALA A 106 11.07 -25.50 -13.69
CA ALA A 106 9.93 -24.61 -13.91
C ALA A 106 9.70 -23.58 -12.79
N VAL A 107 9.86 -22.30 -13.10
CA VAL A 107 9.29 -21.20 -12.32
C VAL A 107 7.76 -21.24 -12.53
N ARG A 108 7.11 -22.30 -12.04
CA ARG A 108 5.64 -22.46 -12.08
C ARG A 108 4.96 -21.94 -10.84
N GLU A 109 5.70 -21.63 -9.77
CA GLU A 109 5.16 -21.11 -8.54
C GLU A 109 5.60 -19.64 -8.38
N ASN A 110 4.69 -18.72 -8.74
CA ASN A 110 4.91 -17.26 -8.67
C ASN A 110 4.38 -16.68 -7.36
N HIS A 111 4.41 -17.47 -6.30
CA HIS A 111 3.98 -17.00 -4.99
C HIS A 111 5.10 -16.21 -4.31
N LEU A 112 4.71 -15.19 -3.53
CA LEU A 112 5.66 -14.24 -2.95
C LEU A 112 5.44 -14.06 -1.44
N VAL A 113 6.53 -13.74 -0.75
CA VAL A 113 6.50 -13.28 0.64
C VAL A 113 6.87 -11.80 0.68
N PHE A 114 6.04 -10.97 1.32
CA PHE A 114 6.29 -9.55 1.54
C PHE A 114 6.64 -9.31 3.00
N LEU A 115 7.89 -8.96 3.26
CA LEU A 115 8.41 -8.72 4.61
C LEU A 115 8.49 -7.22 4.90
N GLY A 116 7.86 -6.75 5.95
CA GLY A 116 7.94 -5.36 6.37
C GLY A 116 6.84 -4.93 7.33
N ALA A 117 7.05 -3.81 7.99
CA ALA A 117 6.12 -3.21 8.94
C ALA A 117 4.79 -2.75 8.27
N PRO A 118 3.71 -2.54 9.01
CA PRO A 118 2.48 -1.94 8.51
C PRO A 118 2.74 -0.56 7.88
N GLY A 119 1.95 -0.22 6.86
CA GLY A 119 2.04 1.08 6.18
C GLY A 119 3.28 1.29 5.31
N THR A 120 4.08 0.25 5.04
CA THR A 120 5.22 0.29 4.10
C THR A 120 4.83 0.01 2.65
N ALA A 121 3.59 0.27 2.28
CA ALA A 121 3.03 0.12 0.93
C ALA A 121 2.93 -1.32 0.37
N LYS A 122 3.05 -2.38 1.17
CA LYS A 122 2.93 -3.79 0.72
C LYS A 122 1.67 -4.04 -0.12
N LYS A 123 0.49 -3.61 0.37
CA LYS A 123 -0.79 -3.77 -0.37
C LYS A 123 -0.82 -3.00 -1.68
N THR A 124 -0.25 -1.80 -1.69
CA THR A 124 -0.13 -0.98 -2.90
C THR A 124 0.74 -1.67 -3.94
N PHE A 125 1.88 -2.18 -3.49
CA PHE A 125 2.82 -2.90 -4.32
C PHE A 125 2.20 -4.20 -4.89
N ALA A 126 1.49 -4.97 -4.05
CA ALA A 126 0.77 -6.17 -4.49
C ALA A 126 -0.25 -5.89 -5.60
N ARG A 127 -0.96 -4.76 -5.54
CA ARG A 127 -1.90 -4.35 -6.59
C ARG A 127 -1.20 -4.10 -7.92
N VAL A 128 -0.06 -3.39 -7.90
CA VAL A 128 0.71 -3.17 -9.13
C VAL A 128 1.29 -4.49 -9.66
N MET A 129 1.72 -5.40 -8.77
CA MET A 129 2.14 -6.74 -9.19
C MET A 129 1.00 -7.54 -9.83
N GLY A 130 -0.23 -7.41 -9.34
CA GLY A 130 -1.42 -7.99 -9.99
C GLY A 130 -1.58 -7.52 -11.44
N GLU A 131 -1.40 -6.22 -11.69
CA GLU A 131 -1.41 -5.66 -13.05
C GLU A 131 -0.29 -6.24 -13.93
N VAL A 132 0.92 -6.38 -13.38
CA VAL A 132 2.05 -6.99 -14.09
C VAL A 132 1.79 -8.44 -14.44
N LEU A 133 1.32 -9.24 -13.49
CA LEU A 133 0.98 -10.66 -13.69
C LEU A 133 -0.13 -10.82 -14.75
N PHE A 134 -1.13 -9.95 -14.71
CA PHE A 134 -2.19 -9.89 -15.72
C PHE A 134 -1.63 -9.51 -17.11
N GLY A 135 -0.81 -8.46 -17.18
CA GLY A 135 -0.15 -8.03 -18.42
C GLY A 135 0.71 -9.15 -19.04
N TRP A 136 1.26 -10.02 -18.23
CA TRP A 136 2.01 -11.20 -18.71
C TRP A 136 1.12 -12.41 -19.02
N GLY A 137 -0.19 -12.33 -18.71
CA GLY A 137 -1.12 -13.41 -18.93
C GLY A 137 -0.96 -14.60 -18.00
N MET A 138 -0.33 -14.37 -16.84
CA MET A 138 -0.14 -15.38 -15.78
C MET A 138 -1.40 -15.54 -14.94
N ILE A 139 -2.22 -14.51 -14.87
CA ILE A 139 -3.55 -14.48 -14.24
C ILE A 139 -4.55 -13.90 -15.22
N THR A 140 -5.83 -14.21 -15.01
CA THR A 140 -6.92 -13.80 -15.91
C THR A 140 -7.55 -12.46 -15.55
N ARG A 141 -7.28 -11.95 -14.34
CA ARG A 141 -7.78 -10.67 -13.83
C ARG A 141 -6.76 -10.02 -12.88
N PRO A 142 -6.60 -8.69 -12.89
CA PRO A 142 -5.58 -7.98 -12.10
C PRO A 142 -5.96 -7.81 -10.63
N GLU A 143 -7.18 -8.18 -10.22
CA GLU A 143 -7.70 -7.93 -8.89
C GLU A 143 -6.90 -8.66 -7.82
N VAL A 144 -6.65 -7.94 -6.71
CA VAL A 144 -6.03 -8.47 -5.51
C VAL A 144 -7.09 -8.62 -4.42
N THR A 145 -7.38 -9.85 -4.05
CA THR A 145 -8.22 -10.16 -2.90
C THR A 145 -7.38 -10.02 -1.63
N VAL A 146 -7.66 -9.02 -0.81
CA VAL A 146 -6.93 -8.77 0.44
C VAL A 146 -7.72 -9.32 1.61
N VAL A 147 -7.06 -10.10 2.46
CA VAL A 147 -7.62 -10.67 3.70
C VAL A 147 -6.60 -10.55 4.83
N SER A 148 -7.07 -10.48 6.08
CA SER A 148 -6.23 -10.64 7.26
C SER A 148 -6.19 -12.11 7.67
N ALA A 149 -5.02 -12.58 8.10
CA ALA A 149 -4.89 -13.94 8.64
C ALA A 149 -5.78 -14.13 9.89
N ALA A 150 -5.90 -13.12 10.73
CA ALA A 150 -6.78 -13.12 11.90
C ALA A 150 -8.25 -13.40 11.53
N ASP A 151 -8.74 -12.81 10.43
CA ASP A 151 -10.13 -13.01 9.99
C ASP A 151 -10.38 -14.46 9.50
N ILE A 152 -9.33 -15.18 9.14
CA ILE A 152 -9.39 -16.57 8.69
C ILE A 152 -9.28 -17.53 9.87
N ALA A 153 -8.37 -17.26 10.80
CA ALA A 153 -8.03 -18.14 11.91
C ALA A 153 -9.16 -18.33 12.94
N VAL A 154 -10.04 -17.34 13.11
CA VAL A 154 -11.10 -17.37 14.12
C VAL A 154 -12.24 -18.30 13.68
N ASP A 155 -12.58 -19.32 14.48
CA ASP A 155 -13.81 -20.12 14.29
C ASP A 155 -15.05 -19.30 14.65
N GLY A 156 -16.08 -19.40 13.83
CA GLY A 156 -17.28 -18.58 14.02
C GLY A 156 -18.47 -19.06 13.18
N PRO A 157 -19.58 -18.30 13.20
CA PRO A 157 -20.82 -18.65 12.48
C PRO A 157 -20.62 -18.85 10.97
N SER A 158 -19.52 -18.32 10.42
CA SER A 158 -19.18 -18.42 9.00
C SER A 158 -18.44 -19.71 8.59
N GLY A 159 -18.29 -20.68 9.50
CA GLY A 159 -17.61 -21.95 9.27
C GLY A 159 -16.24 -22.07 9.94
N SER A 160 -15.56 -23.21 9.70
CA SER A 160 -14.18 -23.43 10.17
C SER A 160 -13.18 -22.59 9.41
N ALA A 161 -11.98 -22.39 9.96
CA ALA A 161 -10.88 -21.70 9.33
C ALA A 161 -10.51 -22.29 7.96
N SER A 162 -10.55 -23.63 7.83
CA SER A 162 -10.37 -24.34 6.56
C SER A 162 -11.41 -23.92 5.52
N SER A 163 -12.70 -23.89 5.89
CA SER A 163 -13.79 -23.50 4.99
C SER A 163 -13.64 -22.04 4.52
N ARG A 164 -13.27 -21.13 5.44
CA ARG A 164 -13.04 -19.71 5.10
C ARG A 164 -11.86 -19.54 4.16
N MET A 165 -10.76 -20.25 4.40
CA MET A 165 -9.61 -20.23 3.50
C MET A 165 -10.00 -20.70 2.09
N GLN A 166 -10.78 -21.78 1.97
CA GLN A 166 -11.27 -22.26 0.69
C GLN A 166 -12.16 -21.23 -0.02
N GLN A 167 -13.07 -20.57 0.70
CA GLN A 167 -13.92 -19.51 0.15
C GLN A 167 -13.10 -18.31 -0.35
N VAL A 168 -12.09 -17.90 0.42
CA VAL A 168 -11.19 -16.81 0.05
C VAL A 168 -10.38 -17.18 -1.18
N CYS A 169 -9.83 -18.39 -1.26
CA CYS A 169 -9.10 -18.87 -2.43
C CYS A 169 -9.99 -18.94 -3.66
N ALA A 170 -11.23 -19.46 -3.53
CA ALA A 170 -12.20 -19.49 -4.64
C ALA A 170 -12.55 -18.07 -5.14
N ARG A 171 -12.71 -17.11 -4.23
CA ARG A 171 -12.95 -15.71 -4.61
C ARG A 171 -11.74 -15.07 -5.30
N ALA A 172 -10.52 -15.45 -4.91
CA ALA A 172 -9.28 -14.92 -5.48
C ALA A 172 -8.86 -15.62 -6.79
N ARG A 173 -9.52 -16.72 -7.14
CA ARG A 173 -9.21 -17.50 -8.34
C ARG A 173 -9.18 -16.63 -9.60
N GLY A 174 -8.18 -16.81 -10.43
CA GLY A 174 -7.92 -15.99 -11.62
C GLY A 174 -7.14 -14.71 -11.34
N GLY A 175 -6.83 -14.38 -10.08
CA GLY A 175 -6.14 -13.17 -9.65
C GLY A 175 -5.09 -13.42 -8.58
N VAL A 176 -4.94 -12.45 -7.66
CA VAL A 176 -3.99 -12.50 -6.56
C VAL A 176 -4.71 -12.59 -5.22
N LEU A 177 -4.29 -13.50 -4.36
CA LEU A 177 -4.65 -13.55 -2.95
C LEU A 177 -3.55 -12.93 -2.11
N PHE A 178 -3.86 -11.86 -1.38
CA PHE A 178 -2.95 -11.21 -0.45
C PHE A 178 -3.41 -11.48 0.99
N ILE A 179 -2.62 -12.23 1.74
CA ILE A 179 -2.87 -12.53 3.15
C ILE A 179 -1.96 -11.64 4.00
N ASP A 180 -2.56 -10.68 4.70
CA ASP A 180 -1.84 -9.80 5.60
C ASP A 180 -1.65 -10.44 6.97
N GLU A 181 -0.48 -10.18 7.58
CA GLU A 181 -0.08 -10.74 8.88
C GLU A 181 -0.19 -12.28 8.93
N ALA A 182 0.27 -12.94 7.84
CA ALA A 182 0.09 -14.38 7.63
C ALA A 182 0.64 -15.26 8.76
N TYR A 183 1.61 -14.76 9.54
CA TYR A 183 2.12 -15.44 10.73
C TYR A 183 1.06 -15.67 11.82
N GLN A 184 -0.05 -14.93 11.80
CA GLN A 184 -1.18 -15.16 12.73
C GLN A 184 -1.97 -16.44 12.41
N LEU A 185 -1.66 -17.15 11.32
CA LEU A 185 -2.14 -18.50 11.08
C LEU A 185 -1.34 -19.55 11.89
N ALA A 186 -0.20 -19.20 12.48
CA ALA A 186 0.52 -20.08 13.38
C ALA A 186 -0.25 -20.19 14.71
N PRO A 187 -0.32 -21.37 15.35
CA PRO A 187 -0.89 -21.50 16.69
C PRO A 187 -0.02 -20.74 17.70
N ASP A 188 -0.65 -20.01 18.61
CA ASP A 188 0.07 -19.29 19.68
C ASP A 188 0.67 -20.23 20.73
N THR A 189 0.08 -21.42 20.92
CA THR A 189 0.54 -22.48 21.82
C THR A 189 0.14 -23.85 21.28
N ASP A 190 0.84 -24.91 21.72
CA ASP A 190 0.54 -26.30 21.34
C ASP A 190 -0.86 -26.75 21.77
N ASP A 191 -1.48 -26.11 22.77
CA ASP A 191 -2.78 -26.41 23.29
C ASP A 191 -3.93 -25.56 22.74
N ASP A 192 -3.61 -24.59 21.82
CA ASP A 192 -4.64 -23.74 21.25
C ASP A 192 -5.20 -24.37 19.95
N PRO A 193 -6.48 -24.80 19.92
CA PRO A 193 -7.14 -25.37 18.77
C PRO A 193 -7.49 -24.25 17.75
N CYS A 194 -6.63 -23.25 17.56
CA CYS A 194 -6.91 -22.25 16.54
C CYS A 194 -6.85 -22.94 15.17
N GLY A 195 -7.87 -22.71 14.36
CA GLY A 195 -8.03 -23.33 13.03
C GLY A 195 -6.95 -22.90 12.03
N GLY A 196 -5.88 -22.25 12.51
CA GLY A 196 -4.80 -21.73 11.67
C GLY A 196 -4.07 -22.82 10.89
N ILE A 197 -3.74 -23.96 11.52
CA ILE A 197 -3.12 -25.10 10.84
C ILE A 197 -4.04 -25.67 9.76
N GLU A 198 -5.32 -25.81 10.05
CA GLU A 198 -6.32 -26.27 9.07
C GLU A 198 -6.44 -25.29 7.89
N ALA A 199 -6.36 -23.99 8.16
CA ALA A 199 -6.35 -22.96 7.12
C ALA A 199 -5.09 -23.06 6.24
N ILE A 200 -3.92 -23.36 6.82
CA ILE A 200 -2.68 -23.56 6.05
C ILE A 200 -2.81 -24.78 5.14
N TYR A 201 -3.33 -25.92 5.63
CA TYR A 201 -3.53 -27.09 4.78
C TYR A 201 -4.56 -26.83 3.67
N ALA A 202 -5.63 -26.09 3.98
CA ALA A 202 -6.60 -25.65 2.96
C ALA A 202 -5.96 -24.74 1.92
N LEU A 203 -5.12 -23.79 2.33
CA LEU A 203 -4.35 -22.92 1.42
C LEU A 203 -3.46 -23.75 0.48
N LEU A 204 -2.66 -24.68 1.02
CA LEU A 204 -1.78 -25.56 0.24
C LEU A 204 -2.57 -26.38 -0.79
N THR A 205 -3.75 -26.87 -0.38
CA THR A 205 -4.66 -27.63 -1.27
C THR A 205 -5.18 -26.74 -2.39
N CYS A 206 -5.62 -25.51 -2.08
CA CYS A 206 -6.10 -24.54 -3.05
C CYS A 206 -4.98 -24.10 -4.01
N MET A 207 -3.76 -23.86 -3.52
CA MET A 207 -2.60 -23.53 -4.35
C MET A 207 -2.26 -24.65 -5.35
N ALA A 208 -2.42 -25.90 -4.94
CA ALA A 208 -2.24 -27.04 -5.83
C ALA A 208 -3.38 -27.15 -6.87
N ALA A 209 -4.62 -26.95 -6.45
CA ALA A 209 -5.80 -27.04 -7.31
C ALA A 209 -5.89 -25.90 -8.34
N TYR A 210 -5.47 -24.70 -7.96
CA TYR A 210 -5.54 -23.47 -8.79
C TYR A 210 -4.15 -23.01 -9.26
N ARG A 211 -3.26 -23.95 -9.49
CA ARG A 211 -1.82 -23.73 -9.76
C ARG A 211 -1.54 -22.68 -10.84
N ASP A 212 -2.33 -22.68 -11.91
CA ASP A 212 -2.14 -21.81 -13.07
C ASP A 212 -3.09 -20.58 -13.03
N GLU A 213 -3.87 -20.42 -11.97
CA GLU A 213 -4.92 -19.41 -11.90
C GLU A 213 -4.86 -18.55 -10.64
N LEU A 214 -4.01 -18.88 -9.66
CA LEU A 214 -3.94 -18.19 -8.38
C LEU A 214 -2.49 -17.86 -8.01
N VAL A 215 -2.21 -16.59 -7.78
CA VAL A 215 -0.97 -16.16 -7.15
C VAL A 215 -1.25 -15.77 -5.71
N VAL A 216 -0.45 -16.28 -4.78
CA VAL A 216 -0.58 -15.99 -3.36
C VAL A 216 0.59 -15.11 -2.91
N ILE A 217 0.27 -14.06 -2.15
CA ILE A 217 1.23 -13.18 -1.50
C ILE A 217 0.99 -13.27 0.01
N LEU A 218 1.96 -13.77 0.77
CA LEU A 218 1.96 -13.73 2.22
C LEU A 218 2.69 -12.48 2.70
N ALA A 219 2.09 -11.72 3.59
CA ALA A 219 2.70 -10.49 4.09
C ALA A 219 2.73 -10.44 5.61
N GLY A 220 3.75 -9.80 6.18
CA GLY A 220 3.87 -9.58 7.61
C GLY A 220 5.23 -9.03 8.02
N TYR A 221 5.45 -8.92 9.34
CA TYR A 221 6.74 -8.53 9.90
C TYR A 221 7.82 -9.58 9.60
N ALA A 222 9.04 -9.11 9.31
CA ALA A 222 10.13 -9.97 8.84
C ALA A 222 10.46 -11.13 9.80
N ARG A 223 10.55 -10.86 11.11
CA ARG A 223 10.89 -11.89 12.09
C ARG A 223 9.75 -12.92 12.27
N PRO A 224 8.50 -12.53 12.61
CA PRO A 224 7.41 -13.49 12.72
C PRO A 224 7.16 -14.30 11.45
N MET A 225 7.31 -13.70 10.26
CA MET A 225 7.15 -14.40 8.98
C MET A 225 8.24 -15.45 8.76
N ARG A 226 9.49 -15.18 9.13
CA ARG A 226 10.57 -16.18 9.03
C ARG A 226 10.31 -17.35 9.97
N ASP A 227 9.93 -17.07 11.21
CA ASP A 227 9.61 -18.09 12.20
C ASP A 227 8.45 -18.97 11.70
N PHE A 228 7.39 -18.35 11.20
CA PHE A 228 6.23 -19.01 10.60
C PHE A 228 6.59 -19.93 9.43
N LEU A 229 7.39 -19.45 8.49
CA LEU A 229 7.82 -20.25 7.33
C LEU A 229 8.78 -21.37 7.71
N THR A 230 9.57 -21.22 8.78
CA THR A 230 10.46 -22.27 9.28
C THR A 230 9.68 -23.44 9.84
N VAL A 231 8.61 -23.19 10.58
CA VAL A 231 7.74 -24.26 11.14
C VAL A 231 7.00 -25.02 10.03
N HIS A 232 6.65 -24.33 8.95
CA HIS A 232 5.86 -24.89 7.85
C HIS A 232 6.70 -25.04 6.56
N ALA A 233 7.68 -25.95 6.56
CA ALA A 233 8.58 -26.17 5.43
C ALA A 233 7.85 -26.44 4.10
N GLY A 234 6.72 -27.16 4.13
CA GLY A 234 5.89 -27.42 2.94
C GLY A 234 5.25 -26.14 2.36
N LEU A 235 4.98 -25.15 3.23
CA LEU A 235 4.53 -23.84 2.81
C LEU A 235 5.70 -23.02 2.24
N ALA A 236 6.83 -22.97 2.94
CA ALA A 236 8.02 -22.23 2.53
C ALA A 236 8.51 -22.59 1.13
N ALA A 237 8.48 -23.88 0.79
CA ALA A 237 8.91 -24.36 -0.53
C ALA A 237 8.09 -23.82 -1.71
N ARG A 238 6.86 -23.32 -1.46
CA ARG A 238 5.97 -22.76 -2.48
C ARG A 238 6.14 -21.25 -2.67
N PHE A 239 6.95 -20.59 -1.86
CA PHE A 239 7.18 -19.14 -1.89
C PHE A 239 8.66 -18.83 -2.20
N PRO A 240 9.10 -19.02 -3.45
CA PRO A 240 10.52 -18.87 -3.82
C PRO A 240 10.99 -17.41 -3.81
N PHE A 241 10.05 -16.45 -3.85
CA PHE A 241 10.39 -15.03 -3.96
C PHE A 241 10.02 -14.27 -2.70
N THR A 242 11.00 -13.54 -2.17
CA THR A 242 10.81 -12.65 -1.02
C THR A 242 11.07 -11.21 -1.42
N VAL A 243 10.18 -10.31 -1.06
CA VAL A 243 10.32 -8.87 -1.26
C VAL A 243 10.35 -8.19 0.10
N THR A 244 11.42 -7.45 0.38
CA THR A 244 11.59 -6.74 1.64
C THR A 244 11.15 -5.28 1.50
N PHE A 245 10.33 -4.84 2.43
CA PHE A 245 9.83 -3.48 2.55
C PHE A 245 10.44 -2.87 3.81
N ALA A 246 11.58 -2.22 3.65
CA ALA A 246 12.19 -1.47 4.74
C ALA A 246 11.29 -0.32 5.22
N SER A 247 11.38 0.02 6.50
CA SER A 247 10.71 1.21 7.03
C SER A 247 11.25 2.47 6.35
N TYR A 248 10.37 3.44 6.14
CA TYR A 248 10.69 4.67 5.42
C TYR A 248 11.70 5.52 6.18
N THR A 249 12.60 6.18 5.46
CA THR A 249 13.46 7.22 6.04
C THR A 249 12.65 8.46 6.43
N PRO A 250 13.15 9.34 7.32
CA PRO A 250 12.48 10.61 7.64
C PRO A 250 12.20 11.46 6.38
N ALA A 251 13.12 11.47 5.42
CA ALA A 251 12.96 12.17 4.16
C ALA A 251 11.82 11.57 3.30
N ASP A 252 11.72 10.24 3.23
CA ASP A 252 10.62 9.55 2.55
C ASP A 252 9.27 9.89 3.20
N MET A 253 9.21 9.90 4.52
CA MET A 253 7.99 10.20 5.28
C MET A 253 7.52 11.63 5.04
N VAL A 254 8.44 12.60 5.01
CA VAL A 254 8.13 13.99 4.63
C VAL A 254 7.66 14.04 3.17
N GLY A 255 8.31 13.33 2.25
CA GLY A 255 7.90 13.22 0.86
C GLY A 255 6.49 12.66 0.70
N ILE A 256 6.17 11.59 1.43
CA ILE A 256 4.82 11.00 1.50
C ILE A 256 3.81 12.01 2.04
N GLY A 257 4.17 12.75 3.09
CA GLY A 257 3.36 13.81 3.66
C GLY A 257 3.07 14.93 2.65
N ARG A 258 4.06 15.37 1.90
CA ARG A 258 3.91 16.36 0.83
C ARG A 258 2.94 15.86 -0.27
N ARG A 259 3.01 14.58 -0.62
CA ARG A 259 2.10 13.96 -1.60
C ARG A 259 0.65 13.91 -1.07
N PHE A 260 0.45 13.56 0.20
CA PHE A 260 -0.88 13.60 0.83
C PHE A 260 -1.41 15.03 0.91
N ALA A 261 -0.58 15.99 1.33
CA ALA A 261 -0.97 17.40 1.39
C ALA A 261 -1.38 17.94 0.02
N ALA A 262 -0.64 17.61 -1.03
CA ALA A 262 -0.95 18.01 -2.40
C ALA A 262 -2.30 17.43 -2.87
N LYS A 263 -2.59 16.15 -2.55
CA LYS A 263 -3.88 15.50 -2.84
C LYS A 263 -5.04 16.22 -2.15
N GLU A 264 -4.85 16.63 -0.90
CA GLU A 264 -5.83 17.40 -0.11
C GLU A 264 -5.82 18.90 -0.43
N ARG A 265 -5.03 19.34 -1.42
CA ARG A 265 -4.84 20.75 -1.79
C ARG A 265 -4.43 21.62 -0.60
N LEU A 266 -3.62 21.06 0.29
CA LEU A 266 -3.08 21.76 1.45
C LEU A 266 -1.74 22.39 1.10
N VAL A 267 -1.60 23.67 1.31
CA VAL A 267 -0.31 24.36 1.30
C VAL A 267 0.25 24.33 2.72
N VAL A 268 1.44 23.79 2.88
CA VAL A 268 2.11 23.61 4.17
C VAL A 268 3.42 24.37 4.15
N HIS A 269 3.68 25.14 5.20
CA HIS A 269 4.92 25.90 5.36
C HIS A 269 6.11 24.98 5.63
N ASP A 270 7.30 25.31 5.12
CA ASP A 270 8.47 24.44 5.21
C ASP A 270 8.85 24.06 6.66
N ALA A 271 8.85 25.02 7.58
CA ALA A 271 9.08 24.74 8.99
C ALA A 271 8.11 23.72 9.63
N ALA A 272 6.96 23.48 9.03
CA ALA A 272 6.05 22.43 9.49
C ALA A 272 6.54 21.03 9.05
N TRP A 273 7.17 20.94 7.88
CA TRP A 273 7.78 19.69 7.41
C TRP A 273 8.98 19.28 8.26
N ASP A 274 9.79 20.25 8.75
CA ASP A 274 10.91 20.00 9.64
C ASP A 274 10.43 19.33 10.94
N LEU A 275 9.33 19.84 11.53
CA LEU A 275 8.72 19.23 12.72
C LEU A 275 8.24 17.79 12.48
N LEU A 276 7.68 17.51 11.31
CA LEU A 276 7.28 16.14 10.96
C LEU A 276 8.51 15.24 10.84
N GLY A 277 9.58 15.71 10.21
CA GLY A 277 10.84 14.98 10.10
C GLY A 277 11.45 14.66 11.45
N GLU A 278 11.50 15.63 12.37
CA GLU A 278 11.98 15.46 13.75
C GLU A 278 11.14 14.43 14.53
N GLU A 279 9.81 14.47 14.39
CA GLU A 279 8.95 13.49 15.04
C GLU A 279 9.16 12.09 14.51
N VAL A 280 9.32 11.93 13.18
CA VAL A 280 9.64 10.64 12.55
C VAL A 280 10.96 10.08 13.12
N ILE A 281 12.02 10.88 13.19
CA ILE A 281 13.31 10.48 13.79
C ILE A 281 13.09 9.99 15.22
N ARG A 282 12.32 10.73 16.01
CA ARG A 282 12.00 10.38 17.40
C ARG A 282 11.26 9.06 17.51
N LEU A 283 10.23 8.83 16.69
CA LEU A 283 9.47 7.59 16.69
C LEU A 283 10.32 6.39 16.23
N GLN A 284 11.25 6.59 15.31
CA GLN A 284 12.19 5.57 14.86
C GLN A 284 13.24 5.20 15.93
N SER A 285 13.61 6.14 16.79
CA SER A 285 14.59 5.89 17.85
C SER A 285 14.04 5.06 19.02
N ILE A 286 12.74 4.83 19.09
CA ILE A 286 12.09 4.11 20.19
C ILE A 286 11.78 2.68 19.73
N PRO A 287 12.47 1.63 20.26
CA PRO A 287 12.14 0.24 19.99
C PRO A 287 10.75 -0.10 20.50
N HIS A 288 9.97 -0.84 19.72
CA HIS A 288 8.63 -1.29 20.09
C HIS A 288 8.26 -2.58 19.36
N GLY A 289 7.93 -3.63 20.12
CA GLY A 289 7.54 -4.93 19.54
C GLY A 289 8.61 -5.48 18.59
N ASN A 290 8.20 -5.81 17.37
CA ASN A 290 9.08 -6.36 16.32
C ASN A 290 9.81 -5.28 15.49
N GLY A 291 9.73 -4.01 15.88
CA GLY A 291 10.33 -2.89 15.14
C GLY A 291 10.49 -1.65 16.01
N THR A 292 10.09 -0.50 15.47
CA THR A 292 10.11 0.78 16.13
C THR A 292 8.71 1.28 16.46
N LEU A 293 8.62 2.37 17.22
CA LEU A 293 7.33 2.99 17.50
C LEU A 293 6.69 3.58 16.23
N LEU A 294 7.49 3.99 15.23
CA LEU A 294 7.00 4.39 13.93
C LEU A 294 6.34 3.21 13.19
N ASP A 295 6.93 2.02 13.28
CA ASP A 295 6.37 0.80 12.68
C ASP A 295 5.01 0.45 13.31
N ALA A 296 4.93 0.54 14.65
CA ALA A 296 3.67 0.34 15.39
C ALA A 296 2.62 1.42 15.07
N ALA A 297 3.04 2.65 14.78
CA ALA A 297 2.16 3.72 14.32
C ALA A 297 1.70 3.54 12.86
N GLY A 298 2.29 2.59 12.13
CA GLY A 298 1.89 2.25 10.77
C GLY A 298 2.52 3.13 9.69
N ASN A 299 3.72 3.68 9.91
CA ASN A 299 4.51 4.37 8.88
C ASN A 299 3.68 5.40 8.07
N ALA A 300 3.44 5.17 6.78
CA ALA A 300 2.68 6.09 5.93
C ALA A 300 1.25 6.36 6.43
N HIS A 301 0.62 5.43 7.16
CA HIS A 301 -0.70 5.68 7.77
C HIS A 301 -0.63 6.75 8.84
N TYR A 302 0.42 6.74 9.67
CA TYR A 302 0.66 7.80 10.65
C TYR A 302 0.77 9.18 9.99
N VAL A 303 1.56 9.29 8.91
CA VAL A 303 1.69 10.57 8.19
C VAL A 303 0.35 11.02 7.59
N HIS A 304 -0.42 10.10 7.02
CA HIS A 304 -1.75 10.42 6.49
C HIS A 304 -2.68 10.95 7.58
N GLU A 305 -2.65 10.35 8.76
CA GLU A 305 -3.44 10.79 9.92
C GLU A 305 -3.01 12.18 10.41
N VAL A 306 -1.68 12.43 10.50
CA VAL A 306 -1.12 13.75 10.85
C VAL A 306 -1.57 14.82 9.84
N ILE A 307 -1.52 14.56 8.53
CA ILE A 307 -1.97 15.52 7.52
C ILE A 307 -3.46 15.84 7.67
N GLY A 308 -4.31 14.82 7.91
CA GLY A 308 -5.73 15.04 8.22
C GLY A 308 -5.95 15.86 9.51
N ALA A 309 -5.13 15.63 10.54
CA ALA A 309 -5.16 16.41 11.78
C ALA A 309 -4.69 17.85 11.57
N CYS A 310 -3.72 18.10 10.69
CA CYS A 310 -3.28 19.45 10.30
C CYS A 310 -4.44 20.25 9.68
N GLN A 311 -5.22 19.63 8.81
CA GLN A 311 -6.39 20.27 8.23
C GLN A 311 -7.38 20.70 9.31
N ARG A 312 -7.67 19.82 10.27
CA ARG A 312 -8.55 20.13 11.42
C ARG A 312 -7.97 21.23 12.30
N ALA A 313 -6.66 21.21 12.58
CA ALA A 313 -5.98 22.24 13.38
C ALA A 313 -6.03 23.62 12.71
N ARG A 314 -5.75 23.68 11.40
CA ARG A 314 -5.88 24.89 10.58
C ARG A 314 -7.29 25.47 10.63
N VAL A 315 -8.32 24.64 10.43
CA VAL A 315 -9.72 25.10 10.48
C VAL A 315 -10.05 25.67 11.85
N ARG A 316 -9.65 25.02 12.96
CA ARG A 316 -9.85 25.52 14.31
C ARG A 316 -9.13 26.87 14.54
N ARG A 317 -7.92 27.03 14.01
CA ARG A 317 -7.15 28.28 14.10
C ARG A 317 -7.84 29.41 13.34
N LEU A 318 -8.30 29.12 12.11
CA LEU A 318 -9.02 30.10 11.29
C LEU A 318 -10.33 30.53 11.95
N HIS A 319 -11.11 29.58 12.47
CA HIS A 319 -12.37 29.89 13.18
C HIS A 319 -12.17 30.78 14.40
N ARG A 320 -11.10 30.53 15.19
CA ARG A 320 -10.80 31.41 16.34
C ARG A 320 -10.38 32.82 15.95
N ARG A 321 -9.70 33.01 14.80
CA ARG A 321 -9.25 34.31 14.30
C ARG A 321 -10.33 35.07 13.53
N ALA A 322 -11.25 34.35 12.90
CA ALA A 322 -12.28 34.88 12.02
C ALA A 322 -13.53 33.98 12.11
N PRO A 323 -14.37 34.19 13.15
CA PRO A 323 -15.53 33.32 13.44
C PRO A 323 -16.66 33.41 12.39
N ASN A 324 -16.67 34.46 11.59
CA ASN A 324 -17.68 34.63 10.55
C ASN A 324 -17.06 34.82 9.16
N ARG A 325 -17.90 34.70 8.12
CA ARG A 325 -17.48 34.74 6.71
C ARG A 325 -16.85 36.07 6.30
N ARG A 326 -17.32 37.19 6.89
CA ARG A 326 -16.82 38.53 6.58
C ARG A 326 -15.39 38.68 7.09
N ASP A 327 -15.16 38.32 8.34
CA ASP A 327 -13.86 38.39 8.99
C ASP A 327 -12.86 37.48 8.30
N LEU A 328 -13.28 36.26 7.93
CA LEU A 328 -12.44 35.34 7.19
C LEU A 328 -12.02 35.92 5.82
N ARG A 329 -12.94 36.51 5.07
CA ARG A 329 -12.59 37.14 3.79
C ARG A 329 -11.63 38.31 3.98
N GLN A 330 -11.83 39.12 5.01
CA GLN A 330 -10.90 40.21 5.32
C GLN A 330 -9.54 39.69 5.72
N LEU A 331 -9.47 38.70 6.61
CA LEU A 331 -8.22 38.06 7.05
C LEU A 331 -7.41 37.49 5.89
N VAL A 332 -8.07 36.77 4.96
CA VAL A 332 -7.43 36.19 3.79
C VAL A 332 -6.94 37.27 2.80
N ARG A 333 -7.67 38.38 2.66
CA ARG A 333 -7.24 39.52 1.82
C ARG A 333 -6.01 40.21 2.38
N THR A 334 -5.94 40.35 3.71
CA THR A 334 -4.81 41.00 4.40
C THR A 334 -3.58 40.11 4.45
N ASP A 335 -3.78 38.81 4.72
CA ASP A 335 -2.72 37.82 4.82
C ASP A 335 -3.16 36.49 4.19
N PRO A 336 -2.92 36.27 2.88
CA PRO A 336 -3.26 35.00 2.22
C PRO A 336 -2.54 33.79 2.82
N ARG A 337 -1.37 33.97 3.47
CA ARG A 337 -0.59 32.89 4.08
C ARG A 337 -1.29 32.28 5.29
N VAL A 338 -2.31 32.95 5.84
CA VAL A 338 -3.13 32.42 6.94
C VAL A 338 -3.80 31.09 6.57
N LEU A 339 -4.03 30.85 5.28
CA LEU A 339 -4.60 29.60 4.79
C LEU A 339 -3.61 28.42 4.79
N GLN A 340 -2.31 28.69 4.91
CA GLN A 340 -1.30 27.63 4.97
C GLN A 340 -1.34 26.93 6.33
N VAL A 341 -1.01 25.65 6.34
CA VAL A 341 -0.69 24.90 7.55
C VAL A 341 0.65 25.40 8.06
N ASN A 342 0.69 25.90 9.27
CA ASN A 342 1.92 26.38 9.90
C ASN A 342 2.51 25.38 10.91
N ALA A 343 3.67 25.69 11.47
CA ALA A 343 4.36 24.84 12.45
C ALA A 343 3.49 24.53 13.68
N THR A 344 2.70 25.50 14.16
CA THR A 344 1.79 25.30 15.30
C THR A 344 0.67 24.30 14.96
N ASP A 345 0.09 24.38 13.75
CA ASP A 345 -0.93 23.43 13.31
C ASP A 345 -0.33 22.02 13.22
N MET A 346 0.89 21.88 12.67
CA MET A 346 1.59 20.62 12.58
C MET A 346 1.93 20.05 13.97
N GLY A 347 2.46 20.84 14.89
CA GLY A 347 2.77 20.39 16.25
C GLY A 347 1.54 19.87 16.99
N ARG A 348 0.39 20.56 16.85
CA ARG A 348 -0.90 20.09 17.40
C ARG A 348 -1.37 18.80 16.72
N ALA A 349 -1.20 18.68 15.41
CA ALA A 349 -1.56 17.49 14.68
C ALA A 349 -0.73 16.29 15.12
N ILE A 350 0.58 16.44 15.20
CA ILE A 350 1.51 15.43 15.70
C ILE A 350 1.09 14.96 17.10
N THR A 351 0.86 15.90 18.02
CA THR A 351 0.44 15.58 19.40
C THR A 351 -0.88 14.80 19.42
N ALA A 352 -1.84 15.18 18.58
CA ALA A 352 -3.15 14.54 18.52
C ALA A 352 -3.13 13.14 17.86
N SER A 353 -2.14 12.88 16.98
CA SER A 353 -2.00 11.61 16.25
C SER A 353 -0.99 10.65 16.87
N ARG A 354 -0.40 11.00 18.02
CA ARG A 354 0.51 10.08 18.73
C ARG A 354 -0.24 8.82 19.17
N PRO A 355 0.29 7.63 18.87
CA PRO A 355 -0.29 6.37 19.36
C PRO A 355 -0.36 6.38 20.90
N ALA A 356 -1.42 5.83 21.48
CA ALA A 356 -1.58 5.75 22.94
C ALA A 356 -0.40 5.00 23.61
N THR A 357 0.14 3.97 22.95
CA THR A 357 1.37 3.26 23.34
C THR A 357 2.60 4.16 23.31
N ALA A 358 2.64 5.16 22.41
CA ALA A 358 3.71 6.15 22.34
C ALA A 358 3.71 7.08 23.53
N ILE A 359 2.55 7.47 24.03
CA ILE A 359 2.41 8.38 25.17
C ILE A 359 3.03 7.76 26.40
N SER A 360 2.76 6.48 26.70
CA SER A 360 3.32 5.80 27.87
C SER A 360 4.81 5.46 27.74
N ALA A 361 5.31 5.16 26.54
CA ALA A 361 6.72 4.94 26.29
C ALA A 361 7.51 6.26 26.31
N TYR A 362 6.94 7.32 25.74
CA TYR A 362 7.52 8.65 25.73
C TYR A 362 7.64 9.23 27.14
N GLN A 363 6.60 9.10 27.97
CA GLN A 363 6.63 9.56 29.37
C GLN A 363 7.67 8.83 30.21
N ARG A 364 7.96 7.54 29.92
CA ARG A 364 9.01 6.78 30.59
C ARG A 364 10.41 7.20 30.20
N LEU A 365 10.62 7.56 28.92
CA LEU A 365 11.94 7.93 28.39
C LEU A 365 12.27 9.43 28.58
N PHE A 366 11.26 10.28 28.67
CA PHE A 366 11.39 11.73 28.80
C PHE A 366 10.45 12.26 29.91
N PRO A 367 10.73 11.98 31.19
CA PRO A 367 9.82 12.32 32.28
C PRO A 367 9.60 13.83 32.50
N ASN A 368 10.43 14.71 31.90
CA ASN A 368 10.41 16.16 32.15
C ASN A 368 9.76 17.01 31.07
N THR A 369 9.09 16.41 30.05
CA THR A 369 8.32 17.19 29.06
C THR A 369 6.86 17.33 29.48
N GLN A 370 6.58 17.71 30.72
CA GLN A 370 5.26 18.20 31.06
C GLN A 370 5.09 19.59 30.41
N THR A 371 4.07 19.71 29.60
CA THR A 371 3.50 20.95 29.13
C THR A 371 3.47 21.97 30.28
N GLN A 372 4.18 23.05 30.14
CA GLN A 372 3.94 24.25 30.93
C GLN A 372 2.52 24.75 30.53
N GLU A 373 1.52 24.28 31.25
CA GLU A 373 0.25 24.96 31.32
C GLU A 373 0.54 26.28 32.04
N THR A 374 0.47 27.37 31.30
CA THR A 374 0.49 28.73 31.88
C THR A 374 -0.61 28.84 32.91
N PRO A 375 -0.29 29.21 34.15
CA PRO A 375 -1.32 29.43 35.15
C PRO A 375 -2.20 30.59 34.70
N THR A 376 -3.49 30.38 34.69
CA THR A 376 -4.51 31.43 34.62
C THR A 376 -4.32 32.37 35.76
N PRO A 377 -4.26 33.72 35.56
CA PRO A 377 -4.23 34.64 36.66
C PRO A 377 -5.56 34.54 37.42
N SER A 378 -5.46 34.23 38.70
CA SER A 378 -6.56 34.31 39.64
C SER A 378 -6.96 35.77 39.78
N GLU A 379 -8.21 36.07 39.42
CA GLU A 379 -8.88 37.29 39.85
C GLU A 379 -9.09 37.20 41.34
N THR A 380 -8.34 38.06 42.06
CA THR A 380 -8.67 38.46 43.43
C THR A 380 -8.79 39.95 43.44
N GLY A 381 -9.96 40.46 43.87
CA GLY A 381 -10.25 41.84 44.18
C GLY A 381 -11.64 42.27 43.83
#